data_b6ec1b65fab795d6ee3b640845de14b4
#
_entry.id   b6ec1b65fab795d6ee3b640845de14b4
#
_cell.length_a   1.000
_cell.length_b   1.000
_cell.length_c   1.000
_cell.angle_alpha   90.00
_cell.angle_beta   90.00
_cell.angle_gamma   90.00
#
_symmetry.space_group_name_H-M   'P 1'
#
loop_
_entity.id
_entity.type
_entity.pdbx_description
1 polymer ?
#
loop_
_entity_poly.entity_id
_entity_poly.type
_entity_poly.pdbx_seq_one_letter_code
_entity_poly.pdbx_strand_id
1 'polypeptide(L)'
;MARTALPGGRRPETQTSTRPVVVLRPVPLYEGGMTVKPRRATYRHGNLKSAALKAATRLVAAAGHEQLSLREVAEAVGVAHRSLYNHFADREALLDAVATEAYTRLAAILVKADTPQDYTAKYVRFALANRALYALMTSRPHATMKHNPPLQAAVHKVITQAMRIFCQDIESPAERRRAVMKVYITLYGGISLYTAGVLDQPSEKALIAELSAMNAGM
;
A
#
# COMPACT_ATOMS: atom_id res chain seq x y z
N MET A 1 -53.02 39.21 39.21
CA MET A 1 -51.76 39.70 39.80
C MET A 1 -50.99 38.51 40.37
N ALA A 2 -49.88 38.15 39.81
CA ALA A 2 -48.67 37.57 40.41
C ALA A 2 -47.78 37.04 39.30
N ARG A 3 -46.68 37.73 39.08
CA ARG A 3 -45.57 37.33 38.22
C ARG A 3 -44.74 36.28 38.94
N THR A 4 -44.61 35.09 38.42
CA THR A 4 -43.64 34.08 38.91
C THR A 4 -42.42 34.07 37.98
N ALA A 5 -41.25 34.43 38.55
CA ALA A 5 -39.95 34.46 37.87
C ALA A 5 -39.42 33.05 37.64
N LEU A 6 -38.85 32.83 36.46
CA LEU A 6 -38.12 31.60 36.07
C LEU A 6 -36.68 31.68 36.61
N PRO A 7 -36.10 30.57 37.13
CA PRO A 7 -34.69 30.53 37.54
C PRO A 7 -33.77 30.35 36.36
N GLY A 8 -32.64 31.09 36.34
CA GLY A 8 -31.63 31.07 35.32
C GLY A 8 -30.89 29.72 35.18
N GLY A 9 -30.88 29.18 34.00
CA GLY A 9 -30.10 28.03 33.65
C GLY A 9 -28.62 28.42 33.48
N ARG A 10 -27.72 27.78 34.23
CA ARG A 10 -26.27 27.86 34.05
C ARG A 10 -25.90 27.17 32.76
N ARG A 11 -25.15 27.85 31.91
CA ARG A 11 -24.50 27.26 30.72
C ARG A 11 -23.36 26.35 31.20
N PRO A 12 -23.15 25.18 30.60
CA PRO A 12 -21.97 24.36 30.87
C PRO A 12 -20.73 25.04 30.23
N GLU A 13 -19.68 25.17 31.04
CA GLU A 13 -18.36 25.63 30.60
C GLU A 13 -17.74 24.58 29.68
N THR A 14 -17.43 25.00 28.46
CA THR A 14 -16.64 24.21 27.50
C THR A 14 -15.20 24.13 27.99
N GLN A 15 -14.81 22.97 28.53
CA GLN A 15 -13.40 22.66 28.81
C GLN A 15 -12.65 22.49 27.49
N THR A 16 -11.88 23.52 27.17
CA THR A 16 -10.90 23.49 26.07
C THR A 16 -9.72 22.63 26.51
N SER A 17 -9.68 21.39 26.01
CA SER A 17 -8.53 20.49 26.20
C SER A 17 -7.32 21.03 25.41
N THR A 18 -6.43 21.73 26.10
CA THR A 18 -5.16 22.17 25.54
C THR A 18 -4.19 20.99 25.49
N ARG A 19 -3.97 20.44 24.33
CA ARG A 19 -2.89 19.46 24.10
C ARG A 19 -1.54 20.15 24.30
N PRO A 20 -0.58 19.55 25.03
CA PRO A 20 0.74 20.13 25.19
C PRO A 20 1.47 20.17 23.84
N VAL A 21 1.86 21.37 23.43
CA VAL A 21 2.78 21.58 22.29
C VAL A 21 4.16 21.14 22.76
N VAL A 22 4.67 20.05 22.17
CA VAL A 22 6.05 19.62 22.39
C VAL A 22 6.96 20.60 21.65
N VAL A 23 7.54 21.54 22.38
CA VAL A 23 8.58 22.44 21.88
C VAL A 23 9.88 21.64 21.81
N LEU A 24 10.26 21.22 20.61
CA LEU A 24 11.58 20.65 20.35
C LEU A 24 12.63 21.74 20.54
N ARG A 25 13.49 21.59 21.56
CA ARG A 25 14.65 22.47 21.75
C ARG A 25 15.60 22.32 20.56
N PRO A 26 16.13 23.42 20.00
CA PRO A 26 17.16 23.32 18.97
C PRO A 26 18.43 22.70 19.55
N VAL A 27 18.94 21.67 18.86
CA VAL A 27 20.23 21.06 19.17
C VAL A 27 21.32 22.05 18.76
N PRO A 28 22.35 22.34 19.60
CA PRO A 28 23.41 23.25 19.23
C PRO A 28 24.19 22.74 18.03
N LEU A 29 24.39 23.62 17.04
CA LEU A 29 25.25 23.39 15.89
C LEU A 29 26.69 23.20 16.37
N TYR A 30 27.24 22.00 16.16
CA TYR A 30 28.64 21.71 16.40
C TYR A 30 29.45 22.37 15.27
N GLU A 31 30.10 23.49 15.56
CA GLU A 31 31.14 24.05 14.71
C GLU A 31 32.43 23.22 14.90
N GLY A 32 32.65 22.29 14.01
CA GLY A 32 33.87 21.51 13.92
C GLY A 32 34.13 21.16 12.48
N GLY A 33 34.87 22.02 11.77
CA GLY A 33 35.25 21.81 10.39
C GLY A 33 36.13 20.58 10.20
N MET A 34 35.53 19.49 9.71
CA MET A 34 36.20 18.48 8.92
C MET A 34 35.29 18.16 7.75
N THR A 35 35.66 18.67 6.58
CA THR A 35 35.07 18.27 5.29
C THR A 35 35.46 16.81 5.04
N VAL A 36 34.69 15.88 5.59
CA VAL A 36 34.74 14.49 5.19
C VAL A 36 34.07 14.45 3.81
N LYS A 37 34.88 14.45 2.74
CA LYS A 37 34.42 14.08 1.42
C LYS A 37 33.68 12.74 1.56
N PRO A 38 32.41 12.64 1.12
CA PRO A 38 31.72 11.36 1.15
C PRO A 38 32.56 10.40 0.30
N ARG A 39 33.05 9.37 0.93
CA ARG A 39 33.75 8.26 0.29
C ARG A 39 32.79 7.71 -0.75
N ARG A 40 33.04 7.97 -2.06
CA ARG A 40 32.31 7.34 -3.15
C ARG A 40 32.43 5.84 -2.95
N ALA A 41 31.39 5.25 -2.36
CA ALA A 41 31.24 3.81 -2.31
C ALA A 41 31.24 3.37 -3.78
N THR A 42 32.22 2.58 -4.17
CA THR A 42 32.33 2.00 -5.52
C THR A 42 31.16 1.05 -5.66
N TYR A 43 30.04 1.57 -6.13
CA TYR A 43 28.79 0.85 -6.29
C TYR A 43 29.00 -0.13 -7.46
N ARG A 44 29.15 -1.42 -7.15
CA ARG A 44 29.24 -2.47 -8.16
C ARG A 44 27.97 -2.41 -9.02
N HIS A 45 28.10 -2.18 -10.32
CA HIS A 45 27.03 -1.97 -11.28
C HIS A 45 25.91 -3.01 -11.25
N GLY A 46 26.15 -4.20 -10.72
CA GLY A 46 25.15 -5.28 -10.56
C GLY A 46 24.10 -5.07 -9.45
N ASN A 47 24.27 -4.07 -8.56
CA ASN A 47 23.37 -3.88 -7.40
C ASN A 47 22.52 -2.59 -7.49
N LEU A 48 22.77 -1.71 -8.50
CA LEU A 48 22.06 -0.42 -8.58
C LEU A 48 20.56 -0.60 -8.82
N LYS A 49 20.17 -1.49 -9.72
CA LYS A 49 18.75 -1.77 -9.99
C LYS A 49 18.01 -2.20 -8.72
N SER A 50 18.59 -3.12 -7.96
CA SER A 50 18.00 -3.62 -6.70
C SER A 50 17.95 -2.53 -5.62
N ALA A 51 19.01 -1.73 -5.49
CA ALA A 51 19.04 -0.63 -4.52
C ALA A 51 18.05 0.48 -4.87
N ALA A 52 17.95 0.84 -6.15
CA ALA A 52 16.98 1.80 -6.64
C ALA A 52 15.53 1.31 -6.39
N LEU A 53 15.25 0.03 -6.66
CA LEU A 53 13.95 -0.55 -6.41
C LEU A 53 13.58 -0.53 -4.91
N LYS A 54 14.52 -0.89 -4.02
CA LYS A 54 14.32 -0.80 -2.58
C LYS A 54 14.10 0.64 -2.10
N ALA A 55 14.83 1.60 -2.65
CA ALA A 55 14.65 3.01 -2.34
C ALA A 55 13.28 3.51 -2.83
N ALA A 56 12.89 3.20 -4.07
CA ALA A 56 11.60 3.55 -4.62
C ALA A 56 10.44 2.95 -3.79
N THR A 57 10.53 1.68 -3.40
CA THR A 57 9.54 1.03 -2.53
C THR A 57 9.38 1.76 -1.20
N ARG A 58 10.48 2.21 -0.58
CA ARG A 58 10.43 2.99 0.67
C ARG A 58 9.81 4.37 0.45
N LEU A 59 10.18 5.06 -0.62
CA LEU A 59 9.63 6.38 -0.94
C LEU A 59 8.12 6.30 -1.23
N VAL A 60 7.67 5.30 -2.00
CA VAL A 60 6.25 5.05 -2.23
C VAL A 60 5.52 4.77 -0.91
N ALA A 61 6.10 3.95 -0.02
CA ALA A 61 5.49 3.65 1.26
C ALA A 61 5.37 4.88 2.17
N ALA A 62 6.28 5.84 2.06
CA ALA A 62 6.31 7.06 2.88
C ALA A 62 5.43 8.19 2.34
N ALA A 63 5.43 8.43 1.01
CA ALA A 63 4.82 9.62 0.41
C ALA A 63 3.78 9.31 -0.68
N GLY A 64 3.52 8.03 -0.97
CA GLY A 64 2.67 7.65 -2.10
C GLY A 64 3.43 7.56 -3.42
N HIS A 65 2.76 7.03 -4.43
CA HIS A 65 3.39 6.79 -5.72
C HIS A 65 3.29 8.00 -6.67
N GLU A 66 2.35 8.90 -6.44
CA GLU A 66 2.13 10.08 -7.29
C GLU A 66 3.33 11.02 -7.28
N GLN A 67 4.00 11.13 -6.15
CA GLN A 67 5.13 12.04 -5.93
C GLN A 67 6.48 11.45 -6.32
N LEU A 68 6.57 10.12 -6.52
CA LEU A 68 7.85 9.47 -6.80
C LEU A 68 8.48 9.99 -8.10
N SER A 69 9.75 10.35 -8.05
CA SER A 69 10.56 10.70 -9.22
C SER A 69 11.85 9.87 -9.27
N LEU A 70 12.37 9.65 -10.49
CA LEU A 70 13.70 9.02 -10.67
C LEU A 70 14.81 9.82 -10.00
N ARG A 71 14.65 11.15 -9.90
CA ARG A 71 15.62 12.03 -9.26
C ARG A 71 15.72 11.74 -7.76
N GLU A 72 14.57 11.69 -7.05
CA GLU A 72 14.54 11.36 -5.62
C GLU A 72 15.13 9.98 -5.35
N VAL A 73 14.84 9.00 -6.22
CA VAL A 73 15.42 7.66 -6.09
C VAL A 73 16.92 7.69 -6.29
N ALA A 74 17.43 8.45 -7.27
CA ALA A 74 18.86 8.60 -7.50
C ALA A 74 19.57 9.25 -6.31
N GLU A 75 18.99 10.31 -5.75
CA GLU A 75 19.47 10.97 -4.53
C GLU A 75 19.49 9.98 -3.34
N ALA A 76 18.42 9.20 -3.15
CA ALA A 76 18.29 8.22 -2.07
C ALA A 76 19.31 7.08 -2.14
N VAL A 77 19.81 6.73 -3.33
CA VAL A 77 20.85 5.71 -3.52
C VAL A 77 22.25 6.30 -3.77
N GLY A 78 22.39 7.62 -3.78
CA GLY A 78 23.68 8.31 -3.89
C GLY A 78 24.33 8.19 -5.26
N VAL A 79 23.55 8.17 -6.35
CA VAL A 79 24.05 8.09 -7.73
C VAL A 79 23.59 9.28 -8.58
N ALA A 80 24.26 9.49 -9.72
CA ALA A 80 23.79 10.46 -10.70
C ALA A 80 22.44 10.00 -11.28
N HIS A 81 21.49 10.92 -11.43
CA HIS A 81 20.15 10.67 -11.97
C HIS A 81 20.18 9.89 -13.30
N ARG A 82 21.13 10.27 -14.20
CA ARG A 82 21.30 9.60 -15.49
C ARG A 82 21.61 8.10 -15.37
N SER A 83 22.22 7.66 -14.27
CA SER A 83 22.56 6.24 -14.07
C SER A 83 21.33 5.34 -13.93
N LEU A 84 20.19 5.89 -13.49
CA LEU A 84 18.97 5.12 -13.35
C LEU A 84 18.29 4.81 -14.68
N TYR A 85 18.45 5.65 -15.71
CA TYR A 85 17.88 5.40 -17.04
C TYR A 85 18.44 4.16 -17.73
N ASN A 86 19.61 3.68 -17.30
CA ASN A 86 20.14 2.40 -17.76
C ASN A 86 19.35 1.18 -17.23
N HIS A 87 18.47 1.39 -16.21
CA HIS A 87 17.73 0.34 -15.54
C HIS A 87 16.22 0.52 -15.66
N PHE A 88 15.74 1.77 -15.74
CA PHE A 88 14.34 2.13 -15.84
C PHE A 88 14.19 3.21 -16.90
N ALA A 89 13.47 2.89 -17.98
CA ALA A 89 13.31 3.80 -19.12
C ALA A 89 12.68 5.15 -18.69
N ASP A 90 11.75 5.08 -17.76
CA ASP A 90 11.03 6.23 -17.23
C ASP A 90 10.51 5.95 -15.80
N ARG A 91 9.73 6.89 -15.27
CA ARG A 91 9.07 6.79 -13.96
C ARG A 91 8.07 5.63 -13.92
N GLU A 92 7.32 5.42 -14.99
CA GLU A 92 6.30 4.37 -15.03
C GLU A 92 6.95 2.99 -15.03
N ALA A 93 8.05 2.78 -15.72
CA ALA A 93 8.84 1.55 -15.66
C ALA A 93 9.37 1.24 -14.24
N LEU A 94 9.77 2.29 -13.49
CA LEU A 94 10.16 2.13 -12.10
C LEU A 94 8.95 1.77 -11.22
N LEU A 95 7.82 2.45 -11.37
CA LEU A 95 6.58 2.15 -10.63
C LEU A 95 6.06 0.75 -10.93
N ASP A 96 6.12 0.31 -12.18
CA ASP A 96 5.77 -1.06 -12.57
C ASP A 96 6.69 -2.10 -11.91
N ALA A 97 7.98 -1.81 -11.78
CA ALA A 97 8.91 -2.68 -11.07
C ALA A 97 8.59 -2.75 -9.56
N VAL A 98 8.22 -1.63 -8.93
CA VAL A 98 7.76 -1.60 -7.52
C VAL A 98 6.46 -2.39 -7.37
N ALA A 99 5.49 -2.21 -8.26
CA ALA A 99 4.23 -2.97 -8.25
C ALA A 99 4.49 -4.47 -8.45
N THR A 100 5.42 -4.85 -9.33
CA THR A 100 5.82 -6.24 -9.57
C THR A 100 6.36 -6.90 -8.29
N GLU A 101 7.22 -6.20 -7.54
CA GLU A 101 7.73 -6.69 -6.26
C GLU A 101 6.61 -6.83 -5.23
N ALA A 102 5.71 -5.85 -5.15
CA ALA A 102 4.58 -5.87 -4.22
C ALA A 102 3.62 -7.03 -4.52
N TYR A 103 3.24 -7.26 -5.78
CA TYR A 103 2.45 -8.42 -6.19
C TYR A 103 3.14 -9.75 -5.91
N THR A 104 4.46 -9.81 -6.12
CA THR A 104 5.25 -11.02 -5.81
C THR A 104 5.24 -11.33 -4.31
N ARG A 105 5.37 -10.31 -3.46
CA ARG A 105 5.27 -10.45 -2.00
C ARG A 105 3.86 -10.88 -1.58
N LEU A 106 2.83 -10.29 -2.15
CA LEU A 106 1.44 -10.70 -1.88
C LEU A 106 1.22 -12.16 -2.26
N ALA A 107 1.64 -12.58 -3.46
CA ALA A 107 1.52 -13.97 -3.91
C ALA A 107 2.25 -14.94 -2.97
N ALA A 108 3.43 -14.60 -2.47
CA ALA A 108 4.19 -15.41 -1.51
C ALA A 108 3.49 -15.56 -0.14
N ILE A 109 2.66 -14.58 0.25
CA ILE A 109 1.81 -14.65 1.43
C ILE A 109 0.60 -15.55 1.15
N LEU A 110 -0.05 -15.37 0.00
CA LEU A 110 -1.29 -16.05 -0.36
C LEU A 110 -1.10 -17.54 -0.70
N VAL A 111 0.11 -17.94 -1.13
CA VAL A 111 0.42 -19.37 -1.34
C VAL A 111 0.26 -20.21 -0.06
N LYS A 112 0.36 -19.56 1.10
CA LYS A 112 0.20 -20.16 2.44
C LYS A 112 -1.26 -20.14 2.94
N ALA A 113 -2.20 -19.73 2.11
CA ALA A 113 -3.61 -19.74 2.48
C ALA A 113 -4.20 -21.12 2.19
N ASP A 114 -4.98 -21.65 3.13
CA ASP A 114 -5.60 -22.97 2.99
C ASP A 114 -7.12 -22.89 2.84
N THR A 115 -7.74 -21.78 3.23
CA THR A 115 -9.19 -21.55 3.17
C THR A 115 -9.52 -20.20 2.57
N PRO A 116 -10.77 -20.00 2.07
CA PRO A 116 -11.26 -18.70 1.64
C PRO A 116 -11.12 -17.60 2.70
N GLN A 117 -11.38 -17.93 3.98
CA GLN A 117 -11.26 -16.99 5.10
C GLN A 117 -9.80 -16.60 5.34
N ASP A 118 -8.88 -17.56 5.31
CA ASP A 118 -7.45 -17.32 5.50
C ASP A 118 -6.86 -16.51 4.33
N TYR A 119 -7.29 -16.80 3.09
CA TYR A 119 -6.93 -15.99 1.91
C TYR A 119 -7.37 -14.53 2.09
N THR A 120 -8.65 -14.33 2.42
CA THR A 120 -9.22 -12.99 2.67
C THR A 120 -8.45 -12.26 3.76
N ALA A 121 -8.19 -12.92 4.88
CA ALA A 121 -7.46 -12.33 6.01
C ALA A 121 -6.03 -11.92 5.62
N LYS A 122 -5.30 -12.78 4.93
CA LYS A 122 -3.94 -12.48 4.46
C LYS A 122 -3.92 -11.32 3.45
N TYR A 123 -4.87 -11.30 2.53
CA TYR A 123 -4.98 -10.24 1.52
C TYR A 123 -5.29 -8.88 2.17
N VAL A 124 -6.30 -8.82 3.03
CA VAL A 124 -6.69 -7.58 3.73
C VAL A 124 -5.55 -7.05 4.60
N ARG A 125 -4.91 -7.91 5.39
CA ARG A 125 -3.76 -7.52 6.23
C ARG A 125 -2.61 -6.96 5.41
N PHE A 126 -2.28 -7.59 4.29
CA PHE A 126 -1.25 -7.07 3.39
C PHE A 126 -1.62 -5.68 2.87
N ALA A 127 -2.84 -5.49 2.40
CA ALA A 127 -3.30 -4.22 1.84
C ALA A 127 -3.30 -3.09 2.89
N LEU A 128 -3.82 -3.35 4.10
CA LEU A 128 -3.88 -2.37 5.17
C LEU A 128 -2.50 -2.02 5.75
N ALA A 129 -1.60 -3.00 5.85
CA ALA A 129 -0.22 -2.78 6.29
C ALA A 129 0.64 -2.07 5.24
N ASN A 130 0.24 -2.06 3.96
CA ASN A 130 1.02 -1.50 2.85
C ASN A 130 0.16 -0.57 1.98
N ARG A 131 -0.64 0.33 2.58
CA ARG A 131 -1.68 1.13 1.89
C ARG A 131 -1.18 1.83 0.63
N ALA A 132 -0.04 2.52 0.70
CA ALA A 132 0.52 3.24 -0.44
C ALA A 132 1.00 2.30 -1.57
N LEU A 133 1.59 1.17 -1.23
CA LEU A 133 1.96 0.14 -2.20
C LEU A 133 0.71 -0.52 -2.81
N TYR A 134 -0.32 -0.76 -2.00
CA TYR A 134 -1.59 -1.32 -2.49
C TYR A 134 -2.29 -0.35 -3.44
N ALA A 135 -2.29 0.95 -3.14
CA ALA A 135 -2.79 1.98 -4.04
C ALA A 135 -2.04 1.99 -5.38
N LEU A 136 -0.69 1.89 -5.35
CA LEU A 136 0.12 1.73 -6.57
C LEU A 136 -0.26 0.47 -7.34
N MET A 137 -0.35 -0.69 -6.67
CA MET A 137 -0.70 -1.96 -7.32
C MET A 137 -2.03 -1.86 -8.09
N THR A 138 -3.03 -1.28 -7.45
CA THR A 138 -4.40 -1.19 -7.99
C THR A 138 -4.60 -0.04 -8.99
N SER A 139 -3.69 0.92 -9.05
CA SER A 139 -3.70 1.99 -10.04
C SER A 139 -3.12 1.58 -11.41
N ARG A 140 -2.49 0.39 -11.53
CA ARG A 140 -1.88 -0.06 -12.79
C ARG A 140 -2.95 -0.52 -13.78
N PRO A 141 -3.12 0.16 -14.94
CA PRO A 141 -4.12 -0.23 -15.94
C PRO A 141 -3.82 -1.62 -16.52
N HIS A 142 -4.85 -2.44 -16.70
CA HIS A 142 -4.68 -3.77 -17.31
C HIS A 142 -4.07 -3.70 -18.72
N ALA A 143 -4.38 -2.65 -19.47
CA ALA A 143 -3.84 -2.43 -20.82
C ALA A 143 -2.30 -2.30 -20.80
N THR A 144 -1.72 -1.60 -19.81
CA THR A 144 -0.28 -1.44 -19.67
C THR A 144 0.39 -2.72 -19.17
N MET A 145 -0.29 -3.52 -18.35
CA MET A 145 0.23 -4.81 -17.87
C MET A 145 0.54 -5.79 -19.01
N LYS A 146 -0.21 -5.75 -20.11
CA LYS A 146 0.03 -6.61 -21.29
C LYS A 146 1.40 -6.36 -21.92
N HIS A 147 1.93 -5.16 -21.80
CA HIS A 147 3.24 -4.77 -22.32
C HIS A 147 4.37 -4.90 -21.30
N ASN A 148 4.07 -5.40 -20.10
CA ASN A 148 5.02 -5.62 -19.01
C ASN A 148 4.95 -7.08 -18.51
N PRO A 149 5.64 -8.03 -19.17
CA PRO A 149 5.58 -9.44 -18.81
C PRO A 149 5.93 -9.75 -17.35
N PRO A 150 6.92 -9.11 -16.72
CA PRO A 150 7.19 -9.32 -15.29
C PRO A 150 6.02 -8.95 -14.38
N LEU A 151 5.38 -7.80 -14.61
CA LEU A 151 4.21 -7.37 -13.84
C LEU A 151 3.02 -8.30 -14.07
N GLN A 152 2.76 -8.65 -15.32
CA GLN A 152 1.71 -9.61 -15.68
C GLN A 152 1.91 -10.95 -14.97
N ALA A 153 3.12 -11.49 -14.97
CA ALA A 153 3.44 -12.75 -14.30
C ALA A 153 3.23 -12.67 -12.77
N ALA A 154 3.58 -11.53 -12.15
CA ALA A 154 3.36 -11.32 -10.72
C ALA A 154 1.87 -11.25 -10.37
N VAL A 155 1.07 -10.55 -11.16
CA VAL A 155 -0.40 -10.49 -11.02
C VAL A 155 -1.02 -11.89 -11.22
N HIS A 156 -0.59 -12.63 -12.24
CA HIS A 156 -1.08 -14.00 -12.49
C HIS A 156 -0.81 -14.93 -11.31
N LYS A 157 0.32 -14.80 -10.60
CA LYS A 157 0.57 -15.59 -9.37
C LYS A 157 -0.51 -15.35 -8.31
N VAL A 158 -0.95 -14.10 -8.10
CA VAL A 158 -2.03 -13.77 -7.16
C VAL A 158 -3.36 -14.38 -7.62
N ILE A 159 -3.69 -14.25 -8.92
CA ILE A 159 -4.89 -14.85 -9.52
C ILE A 159 -4.88 -16.37 -9.37
N THR A 160 -3.74 -17.03 -9.60
CA THR A 160 -3.59 -18.48 -9.44
C THR A 160 -3.90 -18.92 -8.00
N GLN A 161 -3.49 -18.15 -6.99
CA GLN A 161 -3.84 -18.47 -5.60
C GLN A 161 -5.34 -18.29 -5.32
N ALA A 162 -5.98 -17.27 -5.89
CA ALA A 162 -7.43 -17.12 -5.81
C ALA A 162 -8.16 -18.30 -6.48
N MET A 163 -7.73 -18.71 -7.67
CA MET A 163 -8.29 -19.87 -8.36
C MET A 163 -8.14 -21.14 -7.53
N ARG A 164 -6.98 -21.37 -6.94
CA ARG A 164 -6.71 -22.54 -6.09
C ARG A 164 -7.64 -22.64 -4.89
N ILE A 165 -7.98 -21.49 -4.30
CA ILE A 165 -8.79 -21.44 -3.07
C ILE A 165 -10.29 -21.39 -3.36
N PHE A 166 -10.73 -20.63 -4.37
CA PHE A 166 -12.13 -20.33 -4.59
C PHE A 166 -12.78 -21.08 -5.76
N CYS A 167 -11.99 -21.87 -6.53
CA CYS A 167 -12.50 -22.52 -7.73
C CYS A 167 -12.25 -24.03 -7.72
N GLN A 168 -12.20 -24.68 -6.55
CA GLN A 168 -11.89 -26.11 -6.45
C GLN A 168 -12.93 -26.98 -7.17
N ASP A 169 -14.21 -26.66 -7.00
CA ASP A 169 -15.33 -27.42 -7.53
C ASP A 169 -15.95 -26.79 -8.80
N ILE A 170 -15.30 -25.77 -9.36
CA ILE A 170 -15.80 -25.10 -10.56
C ILE A 170 -15.06 -25.64 -11.80
N GLU A 171 -15.76 -26.32 -12.67
CA GLU A 171 -15.18 -26.87 -13.91
C GLU A 171 -15.11 -25.81 -15.02
N SER A 172 -16.18 -25.01 -15.19
CA SER A 172 -16.32 -24.03 -16.26
C SER A 172 -15.28 -22.92 -16.18
N PRO A 173 -14.44 -22.70 -17.22
CA PRO A 173 -13.49 -21.59 -17.25
C PRO A 173 -14.15 -20.21 -17.11
N ALA A 174 -15.36 -20.04 -17.64
CA ALA A 174 -16.12 -18.79 -17.53
C ALA A 174 -16.58 -18.53 -16.10
N GLU A 175 -16.98 -19.57 -15.38
CA GLU A 175 -17.38 -19.47 -13.97
C GLU A 175 -16.18 -19.25 -13.07
N ARG A 176 -15.05 -19.93 -13.27
CA ARG A 176 -13.79 -19.66 -12.59
C ARG A 176 -13.38 -18.19 -12.72
N ARG A 177 -13.47 -17.66 -13.93
CA ARG A 177 -13.18 -16.24 -14.17
C ARG A 177 -14.12 -15.33 -13.39
N ARG A 178 -15.43 -15.61 -13.35
CA ARG A 178 -16.43 -14.84 -12.59
C ARG A 178 -16.17 -14.92 -11.10
N ALA A 179 -15.87 -16.11 -10.56
CA ALA A 179 -15.56 -16.31 -9.16
C ALA A 179 -14.33 -15.48 -8.73
N VAL A 180 -13.21 -15.57 -9.46
CA VAL A 180 -12.01 -14.78 -9.19
C VAL A 180 -12.29 -13.27 -9.30
N MET A 181 -13.08 -12.86 -10.29
CA MET A 181 -13.47 -11.46 -10.46
C MET A 181 -14.30 -10.96 -9.28
N LYS A 182 -15.26 -11.78 -8.79
CA LYS A 182 -16.07 -11.46 -7.61
C LYS A 182 -15.18 -11.28 -6.38
N VAL A 183 -14.25 -12.20 -6.11
CA VAL A 183 -13.28 -12.08 -5.01
C VAL A 183 -12.49 -10.78 -5.13
N TYR A 184 -11.96 -10.48 -6.31
CA TYR A 184 -11.18 -9.27 -6.52
C TYR A 184 -12.00 -8.00 -6.27
N ILE A 185 -13.21 -7.91 -6.84
CA ILE A 185 -14.11 -6.76 -6.66
C ILE A 185 -14.48 -6.57 -5.18
N THR A 186 -14.84 -7.67 -4.50
CA THR A 186 -15.19 -7.65 -3.08
C THR A 186 -14.03 -7.15 -2.21
N LEU A 187 -12.83 -7.70 -2.42
CA LEU A 187 -11.66 -7.29 -1.65
C LEU A 187 -11.23 -5.86 -1.97
N TYR A 188 -11.16 -5.50 -3.25
CA TYR A 188 -10.79 -4.16 -3.66
C TYR A 188 -11.79 -3.10 -3.17
N GLY A 189 -13.08 -3.34 -3.39
CA GLY A 189 -14.15 -2.43 -2.96
C GLY A 189 -14.19 -2.28 -1.44
N GLY A 190 -14.21 -3.40 -0.72
CA GLY A 190 -14.25 -3.38 0.74
C GLY A 190 -13.05 -2.69 1.38
N ILE A 191 -11.84 -2.98 0.92
CA ILE A 191 -10.62 -2.31 1.40
C ILE A 191 -10.63 -0.82 1.06
N SER A 192 -11.02 -0.46 -0.16
CA SER A 192 -11.07 0.95 -0.60
C SER A 192 -12.08 1.76 0.21
N LEU A 193 -13.29 1.25 0.40
CA LEU A 193 -14.33 1.90 1.19
C LEU A 193 -13.94 2.02 2.68
N TYR A 194 -13.31 0.98 3.24
CA TYR A 194 -12.82 0.99 4.61
C TYR A 194 -11.69 2.02 4.80
N THR A 195 -10.73 2.06 3.89
CA THR A 195 -9.61 3.01 3.99
C THR A 195 -10.03 4.46 3.74
N ALA A 196 -11.09 4.68 2.98
CA ALA A 196 -11.73 5.98 2.76
C ALA A 196 -12.65 6.42 3.92
N GLY A 197 -12.89 5.55 4.92
CA GLY A 197 -13.81 5.85 6.02
C GLY A 197 -15.28 5.85 5.64
N VAL A 198 -15.62 5.28 4.47
CA VAL A 198 -17.01 5.17 3.97
C VAL A 198 -17.69 3.92 4.53
N LEU A 199 -16.94 2.84 4.68
CA LEU A 199 -17.43 1.61 5.26
C LEU A 199 -17.21 1.64 6.79
N ASP A 200 -18.31 1.67 7.56
CA ASP A 200 -18.28 1.70 9.01
C ASP A 200 -18.02 0.28 9.56
N GLN A 201 -16.76 -0.10 9.65
CA GLN A 201 -16.32 -1.32 10.29
C GLN A 201 -15.44 -0.97 11.50
N PRO A 202 -15.74 -1.51 12.69
CA PRO A 202 -15.06 -1.09 13.92
C PRO A 202 -13.60 -1.53 14.01
N SER A 203 -13.18 -2.49 13.19
CA SER A 203 -11.82 -3.03 13.21
C SER A 203 -11.46 -3.79 11.93
N GLU A 204 -10.15 -4.01 11.74
CA GLU A 204 -9.63 -4.91 10.69
C GLU A 204 -10.27 -6.32 10.79
N LYS A 205 -10.44 -6.84 12.00
CA LYS A 205 -11.06 -8.16 12.22
C LYS A 205 -12.51 -8.20 11.75
N ALA A 206 -13.29 -7.15 12.00
CA ALA A 206 -14.66 -7.03 11.52
C ALA A 206 -14.72 -6.92 9.99
N LEU A 207 -13.85 -6.12 9.39
CA LEU A 207 -13.72 -6.03 7.93
C LEU A 207 -13.40 -7.40 7.31
N ILE A 208 -12.44 -8.13 7.87
CA ILE A 208 -12.07 -9.47 7.38
C ILE A 208 -13.26 -10.43 7.47
N ALA A 209 -13.99 -10.41 8.58
CA ALA A 209 -15.15 -11.28 8.76
C ALA A 209 -16.24 -10.99 7.72
N GLU A 210 -16.55 -9.72 7.48
CA GLU A 210 -17.55 -9.29 6.49
C GLU A 210 -17.15 -9.69 5.07
N LEU A 211 -15.92 -9.36 4.64
CA LEU A 211 -15.44 -9.70 3.30
C LEU A 211 -15.30 -11.22 3.11
N SER A 212 -15.01 -11.97 4.18
CA SER A 212 -15.00 -13.44 4.13
C SER A 212 -16.40 -14.00 3.93
N ALA A 213 -17.41 -13.46 4.63
CA ALA A 213 -18.80 -13.86 4.48
C ALA A 213 -19.32 -13.58 3.05
N MET A 214 -18.99 -12.40 2.51
CA MET A 214 -19.34 -12.04 1.12
C MET A 214 -18.70 -12.98 0.07
N ASN A 215 -17.53 -13.52 0.36
CA ASN A 215 -16.83 -14.45 -0.54
C ASN A 215 -17.19 -15.93 -0.29
N ALA A 216 -17.82 -16.27 0.83
CA ALA A 216 -18.19 -17.67 1.16
C ALA A 216 -19.43 -18.17 0.40
N GLY A 217 -20.24 -17.31 -0.17
CA GLY A 217 -21.43 -17.64 -0.95
C GLY A 217 -21.13 -17.96 -2.43
N MET A 218 -20.01 -18.61 -2.70
CA MET A 218 -19.59 -19.03 -4.05
C MET A 218 -19.64 -20.53 -4.21
#